data_e8de7de9415745293bf87b62b88553ed
#
_entry.id   e8de7de9415745293bf87b62b88553ed
#
_cell.length_a   1.000
_cell.length_b   1.000
_cell.length_c   1.000
_cell.angle_alpha   90.00
_cell.angle_beta   90.00
_cell.angle_gamma   90.00
#
_symmetry.space_group_name_H-M   'P 1'
#
loop_
_entity.id
_entity.type
_entity.pdbx_description
1 polymer ?
#
loop_
_entity_poly.entity_id
_entity_poly.type
_entity_poly.pdbx_seq_one_letter_code
_entity_poly.pdbx_strand_id
1 'polypeptide(L)'
;MITVSIIIVNYRTPELIVECIKTIEQFTTKVSYEVIVVNNASKGDDEGFIKSQFPTTRWLSMNYNAGFARANNAGMRMAQGKYILLLNSDTKLFEPVIDRCVAQLDARPDAIAGGAYQVFPDLSPRAFYHTFTFRREFWIVPPKFRKYLHSLIRPTKYDDPEQVDYIAAAFLMVRKEGFEQTAGLDEEFFLYGEDTEWGYRLSKLGKLLVFKDCNIIHEEWGSKPERYDEAQNYTYFNRFDPQIQLSNIVWIRKQYGVLHFLALMLHYWLWIPTFFLMKIVSNTLKIKNPFSELDNQKKFARMISVFSSYFWQILLKKSTFYKINK
;
A
#
# COMPACT_ATOMS: atom_id res chain seq x y z
N MET A 1 27.81 6.42 -13.44
CA MET A 1 26.85 5.29 -13.30
C MET A 1 25.77 5.76 -12.36
N ILE A 2 24.49 5.56 -12.70
CA ILE A 2 23.36 6.00 -11.86
C ILE A 2 23.27 5.12 -10.60
N THR A 3 23.19 5.73 -9.42
CA THR A 3 23.08 5.03 -8.16
C THR A 3 21.62 4.67 -7.86
N VAL A 4 20.69 5.61 -8.02
CA VAL A 4 19.27 5.42 -7.70
C VAL A 4 18.38 5.78 -8.87
N SER A 5 17.46 4.89 -9.25
CA SER A 5 16.34 5.23 -10.14
C SER A 5 15.10 5.45 -9.29
N ILE A 6 14.56 6.65 -9.29
CA ILE A 6 13.39 7.06 -8.51
C ILE A 6 12.16 6.97 -9.40
N ILE A 7 11.21 6.11 -9.04
CA ILE A 7 9.97 5.86 -9.77
C ILE A 7 8.82 6.58 -9.08
N ILE A 8 8.15 7.48 -9.76
CA ILE A 8 7.00 8.24 -9.26
C ILE A 8 5.82 8.02 -10.19
N VAL A 9 4.70 7.54 -9.66
CA VAL A 9 3.47 7.35 -10.45
C VAL A 9 2.62 8.61 -10.38
N ASN A 10 2.34 9.18 -11.56
CA ASN A 10 1.41 10.28 -11.71
C ASN A 10 -0.01 9.76 -11.96
N TYR A 11 -0.93 10.05 -11.07
CA TYR A 11 -2.35 9.86 -11.29
C TYR A 11 -3.12 11.11 -10.84
N ARG A 12 -3.18 12.13 -11.72
CA ARG A 12 -3.84 13.42 -11.48
C ARG A 12 -3.21 14.24 -10.34
N THR A 13 -1.88 14.18 -10.21
CA THR A 13 -1.14 14.85 -9.14
C THR A 13 0.13 15.55 -9.64
N PRO A 14 0.10 16.28 -10.79
CA PRO A 14 1.31 16.86 -11.36
C PRO A 14 1.95 17.91 -10.43
N GLU A 15 1.17 18.69 -9.68
CA GLU A 15 1.69 19.68 -8.73
C GLU A 15 2.43 19.02 -7.57
N LEU A 16 1.91 17.91 -7.04
CA LEU A 16 2.57 17.15 -5.98
C LEU A 16 3.89 16.55 -6.45
N ILE A 17 3.94 16.08 -7.71
CA ILE A 17 5.19 15.57 -8.32
C ILE A 17 6.23 16.68 -8.42
N VAL A 18 5.84 17.88 -8.83
CA VAL A 18 6.74 19.04 -8.87
C VAL A 18 7.32 19.31 -7.47
N GLU A 19 6.49 19.36 -6.45
CA GLU A 19 6.96 19.57 -5.07
C GLU A 19 7.84 18.40 -4.58
N CYS A 20 7.50 17.16 -4.91
CA CYS A 20 8.30 15.99 -4.58
C CYS A 20 9.70 16.08 -5.23
N ILE A 21 9.78 16.37 -6.54
CA ILE A 21 11.06 16.46 -7.26
C ILE A 21 11.91 17.63 -6.75
N LYS A 22 11.31 18.79 -6.42
CA LYS A 22 12.05 19.91 -5.79
C LYS A 22 12.76 19.46 -4.52
N THR A 23 12.07 18.71 -3.66
CA THR A 23 12.69 18.21 -2.43
C THR A 23 13.74 17.14 -2.69
N ILE A 24 13.57 16.31 -3.73
CA ILE A 24 14.62 15.36 -4.16
C ILE A 24 15.89 16.12 -4.56
N GLU A 25 15.78 17.14 -5.43
CA GLU A 25 16.94 17.95 -5.86
C GLU A 25 17.61 18.66 -4.69
N GLN A 26 16.82 19.17 -3.75
CA GLN A 26 17.34 19.89 -2.58
C GLN A 26 18.11 18.99 -1.61
N PHE A 27 17.63 17.78 -1.38
CA PHE A 27 18.12 16.92 -0.29
C PHE A 27 18.93 15.70 -0.77
N THR A 28 19.06 15.45 -2.07
CA THR A 28 19.85 14.33 -2.62
C THR A 28 21.08 14.88 -3.32
N THR A 29 22.22 14.92 -2.61
CA THR A 29 23.44 15.62 -3.08
C THR A 29 24.67 14.74 -3.16
N LYS A 30 24.64 13.53 -2.56
CA LYS A 30 25.82 12.65 -2.51
C LYS A 30 25.76 11.50 -3.50
N VAL A 31 24.57 11.11 -3.92
CA VAL A 31 24.39 10.01 -4.87
C VAL A 31 23.86 10.51 -6.21
N SER A 32 24.27 9.87 -7.30
CA SER A 32 23.70 10.13 -8.63
C SER A 32 22.33 9.46 -8.76
N TYR A 33 21.35 10.15 -9.32
CA TYR A 33 20.02 9.61 -9.51
C TYR A 33 19.40 9.99 -10.86
N GLU A 34 18.36 9.28 -11.24
CA GLU A 34 17.40 9.64 -12.28
C GLU A 34 15.99 9.62 -11.71
N VAL A 35 15.11 10.47 -12.23
CA VAL A 35 13.69 10.48 -11.93
C VAL A 35 12.91 9.96 -13.13
N ILE A 36 12.07 8.96 -12.92
CA ILE A 36 11.21 8.36 -13.93
C ILE A 36 9.76 8.57 -13.47
N VAL A 37 9.02 9.41 -14.16
CA VAL A 37 7.59 9.64 -13.90
C VAL A 37 6.78 8.77 -14.84
N VAL A 38 5.88 7.96 -14.24
CA VAL A 38 4.94 7.12 -14.99
C VAL A 38 3.56 7.74 -14.93
N ASN A 39 3.09 8.29 -16.04
CA ASN A 39 1.74 8.82 -16.16
C ASN A 39 0.72 7.69 -16.28
N ASN A 40 -0.04 7.48 -15.22
CA ASN A 40 -1.04 6.42 -15.12
C ASN A 40 -2.42 6.87 -15.62
N ALA A 41 -2.46 7.34 -16.89
CA ALA A 41 -3.65 7.85 -17.57
C ALA A 41 -4.25 9.13 -16.96
N SER A 42 -3.41 10.05 -16.46
CA SER A 42 -3.85 11.42 -16.17
C SER A 42 -4.22 12.14 -17.48
N LYS A 43 -5.21 12.99 -17.40
CA LYS A 43 -5.64 13.85 -18.51
C LYS A 43 -4.93 15.19 -18.41
N GLY A 44 -4.51 15.74 -19.52
CA GLY A 44 -3.82 17.03 -19.59
C GLY A 44 -2.37 16.91 -20.06
N ASP A 45 -1.66 18.04 -20.11
CA ASP A 45 -0.25 18.11 -20.44
C ASP A 45 0.64 18.08 -19.18
N ASP A 46 0.45 17.02 -18.36
CA ASP A 46 1.24 16.84 -17.14
C ASP A 46 2.73 16.68 -17.47
N GLU A 47 3.06 16.07 -18.63
CA GLU A 47 4.44 15.92 -19.10
C GLU A 47 5.10 17.27 -19.36
N GLY A 48 4.46 18.13 -20.16
CA GLY A 48 4.97 19.47 -20.45
C GLY A 48 5.10 20.31 -19.18
N PHE A 49 4.12 20.25 -18.30
CA PHE A 49 4.14 20.96 -17.01
C PHE A 49 5.31 20.54 -16.12
N ILE A 50 5.58 19.25 -15.99
CA ILE A 50 6.67 18.74 -15.13
C ILE A 50 8.03 18.97 -15.81
N LYS A 51 8.17 18.64 -17.10
CA LYS A 51 9.44 18.80 -17.84
C LYS A 51 9.87 20.24 -18.05
N SER A 52 8.95 21.20 -18.05
CA SER A 52 9.30 22.62 -18.10
C SER A 52 10.11 23.05 -16.88
N GLN A 53 9.95 22.40 -15.74
CA GLN A 53 10.66 22.67 -14.50
C GLN A 53 11.83 21.69 -14.28
N PHE A 54 11.67 20.45 -14.70
CA PHE A 54 12.63 19.34 -14.53
C PHE A 54 12.89 18.63 -15.87
N PRO A 55 13.66 19.22 -16.78
CA PRO A 55 13.82 18.71 -18.15
C PRO A 55 14.53 17.36 -18.23
N THR A 56 15.27 16.96 -17.18
CA THR A 56 15.97 15.67 -17.11
C THR A 56 15.06 14.52 -16.71
N THR A 57 13.80 14.80 -16.31
CA THR A 57 12.83 13.77 -15.91
C THR A 57 12.50 12.87 -17.10
N ARG A 58 12.68 11.57 -16.90
CA ARG A 58 12.24 10.56 -17.86
C ARG A 58 10.75 10.32 -17.71
N TRP A 59 10.05 10.17 -18.83
CA TRP A 59 8.58 10.06 -18.84
C TRP A 59 8.13 8.78 -19.53
N LEU A 60 7.13 8.14 -18.95
CA LEU A 60 6.43 7.00 -19.53
C LEU A 60 4.92 7.20 -19.40
N SER A 61 4.18 7.12 -20.50
CA SER A 61 2.73 7.23 -20.47
C SER A 61 2.08 5.85 -20.59
N MET A 62 1.15 5.56 -19.67
CA MET A 62 0.24 4.42 -19.75
C MET A 62 -1.03 4.85 -20.48
N ASN A 63 -1.57 3.99 -21.35
CA ASN A 63 -2.78 4.28 -22.12
C ASN A 63 -4.07 4.17 -21.31
N TYR A 64 -3.99 3.64 -20.09
CA TYR A 64 -5.12 3.42 -19.20
C TYR A 64 -4.65 3.48 -17.75
N ASN A 65 -5.58 3.66 -16.79
CA ASN A 65 -5.25 3.52 -15.38
C ASN A 65 -4.92 2.05 -15.05
N ALA A 66 -3.63 1.77 -15.07
CA ALA A 66 -3.06 0.45 -14.88
C ALA A 66 -3.00 0.00 -13.41
N GLY A 67 -3.39 0.88 -12.48
CA GLY A 67 -3.19 0.66 -11.05
C GLY A 67 -1.75 0.94 -10.62
N PHE A 68 -1.48 0.74 -9.34
CA PHE A 68 -0.18 1.08 -8.74
C PHE A 68 0.92 0.10 -9.15
N ALA A 69 0.64 -1.20 -9.07
CA ALA A 69 1.64 -2.24 -9.34
C ALA A 69 2.18 -2.19 -10.78
N ARG A 70 1.29 -2.19 -11.77
CA ARG A 70 1.69 -2.17 -13.19
C ARG A 70 2.40 -0.88 -13.58
N ALA A 71 1.94 0.27 -13.08
CA ALA A 71 2.58 1.55 -13.35
C ALA A 71 4.00 1.59 -12.78
N ASN A 72 4.19 1.20 -11.51
CA ASN A 72 5.52 1.12 -10.91
C ASN A 72 6.42 0.12 -11.65
N ASN A 73 5.93 -1.07 -11.98
CA ASN A 73 6.71 -2.05 -12.73
C ASN A 73 7.16 -1.51 -14.10
N ALA A 74 6.29 -0.78 -14.78
CA ALA A 74 6.64 -0.15 -16.06
C ALA A 74 7.81 0.84 -15.90
N GLY A 75 7.79 1.66 -14.83
CA GLY A 75 8.91 2.54 -14.49
C GLY A 75 10.16 1.77 -14.07
N MET A 76 10.03 0.73 -13.23
CA MET A 76 11.16 -0.10 -12.77
C MET A 76 11.89 -0.78 -13.93
N ARG A 77 11.17 -1.20 -14.98
CA ARG A 77 11.80 -1.77 -16.19
C ARG A 77 12.68 -0.77 -16.94
N MET A 78 12.48 0.54 -16.77
CA MET A 78 13.31 1.58 -17.34
C MET A 78 14.52 1.96 -16.46
N ALA A 79 14.56 1.48 -15.22
CA ALA A 79 15.55 1.85 -14.22
C ALA A 79 16.97 1.41 -14.60
N GLN A 80 17.94 2.33 -14.45
CA GLN A 80 19.36 2.10 -14.71
C GLN A 80 20.21 2.06 -13.44
N GLY A 81 19.65 2.51 -12.31
CA GLY A 81 20.33 2.61 -11.02
C GLY A 81 20.65 1.26 -10.38
N LYS A 82 21.66 1.25 -9.51
CA LYS A 82 21.96 0.14 -8.59
C LYS A 82 20.79 -0.15 -7.66
N TYR A 83 20.11 0.91 -7.25
CA TYR A 83 18.90 0.87 -6.42
C TYR A 83 17.70 1.40 -7.19
N ILE A 84 16.53 0.85 -6.93
CA ILE A 84 15.25 1.32 -7.43
C ILE A 84 14.45 1.82 -6.24
N LEU A 85 14.06 3.09 -6.25
CA LEU A 85 13.22 3.71 -5.22
C LEU A 85 11.81 3.90 -5.75
N LEU A 86 10.82 3.22 -5.17
CA LEU A 86 9.43 3.60 -5.32
C LEU A 86 9.14 4.75 -4.39
N LEU A 87 8.60 5.85 -4.92
CA LEU A 87 8.30 7.06 -4.17
C LEU A 87 6.92 7.60 -4.56
N ASN A 88 6.02 7.77 -3.59
CA ASN A 88 4.72 8.35 -3.86
C ASN A 88 4.83 9.83 -4.26
N SER A 89 3.93 10.29 -5.13
CA SER A 89 3.88 11.68 -5.58
C SER A 89 3.59 12.70 -4.47
N ASP A 90 2.95 12.27 -3.37
CA ASP A 90 2.58 13.08 -2.20
C ASP A 90 3.59 12.96 -1.04
N THR A 91 4.85 12.61 -1.36
CA THR A 91 5.95 12.61 -0.40
C THR A 91 6.83 13.86 -0.55
N LYS A 92 7.38 14.32 0.58
CA LYS A 92 8.37 15.41 0.62
C LYS A 92 9.56 15.00 1.47
N LEU A 93 10.74 15.23 0.92
CA LEU A 93 11.98 15.08 1.66
C LEU A 93 12.26 16.38 2.44
N PHE A 94 12.75 16.27 3.66
CA PHE A 94 13.20 17.41 4.46
C PHE A 94 14.61 17.20 5.06
N GLU A 95 15.21 16.06 4.71
CA GLU A 95 16.57 15.66 5.08
C GLU A 95 17.15 14.76 3.96
N PRO A 96 18.46 14.47 3.95
CA PRO A 96 19.10 13.69 2.89
C PRO A 96 18.80 12.18 3.00
N VAL A 97 17.51 11.83 3.01
CA VAL A 97 17.01 10.47 3.26
C VAL A 97 17.46 9.48 2.19
N ILE A 98 17.51 9.89 0.91
CA ILE A 98 17.95 9.00 -0.20
C ILE A 98 19.44 8.69 -0.04
N ASP A 99 20.26 9.72 0.21
CA ASP A 99 21.70 9.54 0.43
C ASP A 99 21.98 8.62 1.62
N ARG A 100 21.25 8.80 2.74
CA ARG A 100 21.39 7.96 3.93
C ARG A 100 20.92 6.53 3.67
N CYS A 101 19.77 6.35 3.05
CA CYS A 101 19.24 5.02 2.75
C CYS A 101 20.20 4.21 1.86
N VAL A 102 20.82 4.84 0.87
CA VAL A 102 21.87 4.21 0.05
C VAL A 102 23.07 3.80 0.91
N ALA A 103 23.57 4.72 1.75
CA ALA A 103 24.70 4.42 2.62
C ALA A 103 24.41 3.26 3.60
N GLN A 104 23.21 3.23 4.18
CA GLN A 104 22.75 2.17 5.06
C GLN A 104 22.67 0.82 4.31
N LEU A 105 22.08 0.82 3.11
CA LEU A 105 22.01 -0.40 2.30
C LEU A 105 23.41 -0.86 1.85
N ASP A 106 24.33 0.06 1.51
CA ASP A 106 25.69 -0.30 1.15
C ASP A 106 26.45 -0.95 2.34
N ALA A 107 26.17 -0.47 3.57
CA ALA A 107 26.74 -1.04 4.80
C ALA A 107 26.07 -2.36 5.24
N ARG A 108 24.93 -2.72 4.66
CA ARG A 108 24.11 -3.88 5.05
C ARG A 108 23.88 -4.81 3.84
N PRO A 109 24.89 -5.62 3.44
CA PRO A 109 24.74 -6.52 2.30
C PRO A 109 23.71 -7.63 2.51
N ASP A 110 23.32 -7.92 3.76
CA ASP A 110 22.24 -8.84 4.14
C ASP A 110 20.83 -8.27 3.91
N ALA A 111 20.72 -6.95 3.61
CA ALA A 111 19.45 -6.30 3.33
C ALA A 111 19.19 -6.22 1.82
N ILE A 112 18.00 -6.64 1.38
CA ILE A 112 17.54 -6.55 -0.02
C ILE A 112 16.79 -5.26 -0.29
N ALA A 113 16.18 -4.67 0.74
CA ALA A 113 15.44 -3.42 0.64
C ALA A 113 15.55 -2.57 1.91
N GLY A 114 15.44 -1.25 1.73
CA GLY A 114 15.42 -0.24 2.77
C GLY A 114 14.22 0.68 2.66
N GLY A 115 13.74 1.17 3.79
CA GLY A 115 12.65 2.13 3.88
C GLY A 115 12.96 3.26 4.85
N ALA A 116 12.12 4.30 4.78
CA ALA A 116 12.17 5.44 5.66
C ALA A 116 10.95 5.48 6.59
N TYR A 117 11.11 6.06 7.78
CA TYR A 117 9.99 6.41 8.64
C TYR A 117 9.13 7.47 7.98
N GLN A 118 7.83 7.29 8.05
CA GLN A 118 6.88 8.29 7.57
C GLN A 118 6.40 9.16 8.73
N VAL A 119 6.34 10.46 8.48
CA VAL A 119 5.80 11.44 9.42
C VAL A 119 4.69 12.25 8.74
N PHE A 120 3.82 12.83 9.55
CA PHE A 120 2.86 13.82 9.09
C PHE A 120 3.57 15.17 8.80
N PRO A 121 2.90 16.14 8.13
CA PRO A 121 3.48 17.48 7.90
C PRO A 121 3.89 18.21 9.17
N ASP A 122 3.29 17.89 10.34
CA ASP A 122 3.66 18.40 11.65
C ASP A 122 4.81 17.62 12.31
N LEU A 123 5.45 16.72 11.56
CA LEU A 123 6.52 15.80 11.97
C LEU A 123 6.11 14.78 13.05
N SER A 124 4.84 14.65 13.36
CA SER A 124 4.37 13.56 14.22
C SER A 124 4.52 12.20 13.56
N PRO A 125 4.89 11.14 14.31
CA PRO A 125 5.12 9.82 13.72
C PRO A 125 3.87 9.21 13.10
N ARG A 126 4.05 8.56 11.97
CA ARG A 126 3.03 7.75 11.30
C ARG A 126 3.37 6.27 11.38
N ALA A 127 2.39 5.44 11.67
CA ALA A 127 2.55 3.99 11.60
C ALA A 127 2.39 3.53 10.14
N PHE A 128 3.48 3.18 9.47
CA PHE A 128 3.52 2.82 8.05
C PHE A 128 4.18 1.48 7.75
N TYR A 129 4.82 0.86 8.73
CA TYR A 129 5.40 -0.48 8.62
C TYR A 129 4.73 -1.41 9.62
N HIS A 130 4.52 -2.64 9.23
CA HIS A 130 3.85 -3.62 10.07
C HIS A 130 4.54 -4.97 9.98
N THR A 131 4.50 -5.68 11.08
CA THR A 131 4.58 -7.13 11.01
C THR A 131 3.24 -7.64 10.47
N PHE A 132 3.25 -8.36 9.37
CA PHE A 132 2.04 -8.89 8.79
C PHE A 132 1.70 -10.25 9.41
N THR A 133 0.49 -10.39 9.91
CA THR A 133 -0.04 -11.70 10.26
C THR A 133 -1.44 -11.86 9.67
N PHE A 134 -1.70 -12.98 8.97
CA PHE A 134 -3.02 -13.27 8.43
C PHE A 134 -4.11 -13.27 9.50
N ARG A 135 -3.76 -13.52 10.75
CA ARG A 135 -4.68 -13.45 11.91
C ARG A 135 -5.37 -12.10 12.03
N ARG A 136 -4.72 -11.02 11.58
CA ARG A 136 -5.28 -9.69 11.61
C ARG A 136 -6.52 -9.56 10.74
N GLU A 137 -6.59 -10.30 9.64
CA GLU A 137 -7.70 -10.26 8.67
C GLU A 137 -8.95 -11.00 9.17
N PHE A 138 -8.79 -11.94 10.11
CA PHE A 138 -9.91 -12.62 10.76
C PHE A 138 -10.67 -11.73 11.77
N TRP A 139 -10.19 -10.52 12.03
CA TRP A 139 -10.73 -9.66 13.07
C TRP A 139 -11.69 -8.58 12.55
N ILE A 140 -12.46 -8.86 11.51
CA ILE A 140 -13.65 -8.07 11.17
C ILE A 140 -14.74 -8.41 12.19
N VAL A 141 -14.60 -7.86 13.38
CA VAL A 141 -15.43 -8.05 14.54
C VAL A 141 -15.76 -6.70 15.17
N PRO A 142 -16.77 -6.60 16.03
CA PRO A 142 -17.09 -5.33 16.69
C PRO A 142 -15.87 -4.66 17.34
N PRO A 143 -15.77 -3.31 17.33
CA PRO A 143 -14.56 -2.58 17.71
C PRO A 143 -14.01 -2.90 19.11
N LYS A 144 -14.89 -3.16 20.08
CA LYS A 144 -14.49 -3.55 21.44
C LYS A 144 -13.78 -4.91 21.48
N PHE A 145 -14.29 -5.88 20.75
CA PHE A 145 -13.67 -7.20 20.60
C PHE A 145 -12.37 -7.12 19.80
N ARG A 146 -12.35 -6.28 18.75
CA ARG A 146 -11.17 -6.10 17.92
C ARG A 146 -9.96 -5.65 18.73
N LYS A 147 -10.11 -4.65 19.60
CA LYS A 147 -9.00 -4.16 20.45
C LYS A 147 -8.42 -5.28 21.31
N TYR A 148 -9.28 -6.08 21.94
CA TYR A 148 -8.86 -7.24 22.73
C TYR A 148 -8.14 -8.28 21.89
N LEU A 149 -8.72 -8.68 20.76
CA LEU A 149 -8.14 -9.68 19.88
C LEU A 149 -6.81 -9.22 19.24
N HIS A 150 -6.71 -7.94 18.86
CA HIS A 150 -5.45 -7.38 18.38
C HIS A 150 -4.36 -7.39 19.44
N SER A 151 -4.70 -7.24 20.71
CA SER A 151 -3.73 -7.34 21.81
C SER A 151 -3.16 -8.76 22.01
N LEU A 152 -3.84 -9.78 21.48
CA LEU A 152 -3.38 -11.17 21.50
C LEU A 152 -2.44 -11.50 20.33
N ILE A 153 -2.39 -10.63 19.30
CA ILE A 153 -1.49 -10.83 18.16
C ILE A 153 -0.10 -10.33 18.58
N ARG A 154 0.83 -11.27 18.69
CA ARG A 154 2.23 -10.91 18.90
C ARG A 154 2.85 -10.61 17.54
N PRO A 155 3.44 -9.42 17.33
CA PRO A 155 4.21 -9.15 16.13
C PRO A 155 5.43 -10.08 16.07
N THR A 156 5.90 -10.35 14.87
CA THR A 156 7.18 -11.04 14.67
C THR A 156 8.26 -10.21 15.37
N LYS A 157 9.07 -10.86 16.20
CA LYS A 157 10.23 -10.22 16.80
C LYS A 157 11.46 -10.64 16.02
N TYR A 158 12.18 -9.64 15.55
CA TYR A 158 13.49 -9.81 14.94
C TYR A 158 14.58 -9.42 15.91
N ASP A 159 15.75 -10.06 15.79
CA ASP A 159 16.95 -9.67 16.54
C ASP A 159 17.42 -8.27 16.12
N ASP A 160 17.24 -7.95 14.84
CA ASP A 160 17.51 -6.64 14.29
C ASP A 160 16.28 -5.73 14.49
N PRO A 161 16.39 -4.64 15.27
CA PRO A 161 15.25 -3.76 15.57
C PRO A 161 14.75 -2.95 14.37
N GLU A 162 15.51 -2.88 13.27
CA GLU A 162 15.12 -2.22 12.03
C GLU A 162 14.44 -3.17 11.04
N GLN A 163 14.47 -4.47 11.31
CA GLN A 163 13.88 -5.47 10.41
C GLN A 163 12.35 -5.49 10.53
N VAL A 164 11.70 -5.53 9.37
CA VAL A 164 10.25 -5.53 9.22
C VAL A 164 9.79 -6.62 8.25
N ASP A 165 8.49 -6.95 8.26
CA ASP A 165 7.91 -7.92 7.34
C ASP A 165 7.66 -7.32 5.94
N TYR A 166 7.35 -6.03 5.87
CA TYR A 166 7.21 -5.29 4.61
C TYR A 166 7.43 -3.79 4.82
N ILE A 167 7.72 -3.09 3.73
CA ILE A 167 7.92 -1.65 3.68
C ILE A 167 6.86 -1.08 2.73
N ALA A 168 6.13 -0.05 3.18
CA ALA A 168 5.16 0.63 2.33
C ALA A 168 5.84 1.30 1.13
N ALA A 169 5.28 1.14 -0.05
CA ALA A 169 5.86 1.66 -1.29
C ALA A 169 5.79 3.20 -1.43
N ALA A 170 5.34 3.91 -0.39
CA ALA A 170 5.48 5.36 -0.30
C ALA A 170 6.96 5.81 -0.28
N PHE A 171 7.85 4.99 0.32
CA PHE A 171 9.31 5.07 0.17
C PHE A 171 9.88 3.66 0.35
N LEU A 172 10.10 2.98 -0.75
CA LEU A 172 10.66 1.63 -0.77
C LEU A 172 11.85 1.58 -1.72
N MET A 173 13.05 1.53 -1.18
CA MET A 173 14.29 1.38 -1.94
C MET A 173 14.70 -0.09 -1.99
N VAL A 174 14.81 -0.65 -3.19
CA VAL A 174 15.14 -2.07 -3.42
C VAL A 174 16.43 -2.17 -4.22
N ARG A 175 17.29 -3.12 -3.90
CA ARG A 175 18.41 -3.45 -4.78
C ARG A 175 17.88 -3.91 -6.13
N LYS A 176 18.52 -3.50 -7.22
CA LYS A 176 18.08 -3.85 -8.58
C LYS A 176 17.96 -5.38 -8.76
N GLU A 177 18.85 -6.13 -8.16
CA GLU A 177 18.81 -7.60 -8.15
C GLU A 177 17.54 -8.18 -7.51
N GLY A 178 16.97 -7.50 -6.49
CA GLY A 178 15.69 -7.88 -5.89
C GLY A 178 14.52 -7.71 -6.86
N PHE A 179 14.52 -6.64 -7.64
CA PHE A 179 13.55 -6.47 -8.73
C PHE A 179 13.72 -7.54 -9.82
N GLU A 180 14.95 -7.80 -10.26
CA GLU A 180 15.25 -8.77 -11.32
C GLU A 180 14.84 -10.20 -10.92
N GLN A 181 15.10 -10.61 -9.67
CA GLN A 181 14.77 -11.95 -9.19
C GLN A 181 13.28 -12.14 -8.90
N THR A 182 12.56 -11.08 -8.56
CA THR A 182 11.14 -11.16 -8.19
C THR A 182 10.19 -10.66 -9.28
N ALA A 183 10.69 -10.04 -10.34
CA ALA A 183 9.93 -9.35 -11.39
C ALA A 183 9.06 -8.18 -10.86
N GLY A 184 9.38 -7.63 -9.69
CA GLY A 184 8.69 -6.47 -9.12
C GLY A 184 7.39 -6.79 -8.41
N LEU A 185 6.48 -5.81 -8.39
CA LEU A 185 5.15 -5.89 -7.80
C LEU A 185 4.26 -6.86 -8.59
N ASP A 186 3.37 -7.57 -7.90
CA ASP A 186 2.42 -8.47 -8.56
C ASP A 186 1.34 -7.67 -9.31
N GLU A 187 1.35 -7.77 -10.63
CA GLU A 187 0.47 -7.00 -11.55
C GLU A 187 -1.00 -7.41 -11.51
N GLU A 188 -1.37 -8.40 -10.75
CA GLU A 188 -2.77 -8.74 -10.50
C GLU A 188 -3.43 -7.78 -9.51
N PHE A 189 -2.63 -7.11 -8.64
CA PHE A 189 -3.13 -6.08 -7.72
C PHE A 189 -3.36 -4.76 -8.47
N PHE A 190 -4.55 -4.19 -8.27
CA PHE A 190 -4.83 -2.85 -8.79
C PHE A 190 -4.26 -1.77 -7.90
N LEU A 191 -4.52 -1.87 -6.59
CA LEU A 191 -4.10 -0.89 -5.57
C LEU A 191 -4.17 -1.55 -4.19
N TYR A 192 -3.18 -1.27 -3.36
CA TYR A 192 -2.96 -1.79 -2.00
C TYR A 192 -2.65 -3.29 -1.94
N GLY A 193 -1.78 -3.67 -1.02
CA GLY A 193 -1.38 -5.05 -0.77
C GLY A 193 -0.29 -5.59 -1.70
N GLU A 194 0.00 -4.90 -2.80
CA GLU A 194 1.09 -5.23 -3.72
C GLU A 194 2.47 -5.07 -3.07
N ASP A 195 2.64 -4.06 -2.23
CA ASP A 195 3.86 -3.83 -1.46
C ASP A 195 4.06 -4.89 -0.37
N THR A 196 2.99 -5.29 0.29
CA THR A 196 2.99 -6.37 1.27
C THR A 196 3.35 -7.71 0.62
N GLU A 197 2.76 -8.01 -0.53
CA GLU A 197 3.03 -9.22 -1.30
C GLU A 197 4.49 -9.24 -1.82
N TRP A 198 4.95 -8.12 -2.37
CA TRP A 198 6.32 -8.01 -2.83
C TRP A 198 7.33 -8.07 -1.68
N GLY A 199 7.04 -7.41 -0.57
CA GLY A 199 7.82 -7.49 0.66
C GLY A 199 8.03 -8.94 1.11
N TYR A 200 6.98 -9.77 1.07
CA TYR A 200 7.09 -11.19 1.35
C TYR A 200 8.03 -11.94 0.37
N ARG A 201 7.98 -11.65 -0.93
CA ARG A 201 8.92 -12.26 -1.89
C ARG A 201 10.34 -11.76 -1.70
N LEU A 202 10.52 -10.45 -1.47
CA LEU A 202 11.84 -9.86 -1.20
C LEU A 202 12.46 -10.42 0.09
N SER A 203 11.67 -10.68 1.14
CA SER A 203 12.15 -11.23 2.40
C SER A 203 12.75 -12.64 2.28
N LYS A 204 12.55 -13.34 1.15
CA LYS A 204 13.21 -14.61 0.83
C LYS A 204 14.62 -14.42 0.27
N LEU A 205 14.94 -13.21 -0.18
CA LEU A 205 16.25 -12.85 -0.77
C LEU A 205 17.16 -12.13 0.23
N GLY A 206 16.59 -11.46 1.24
CA GLY A 206 17.34 -10.71 2.24
C GLY A 206 16.43 -9.98 3.22
N LYS A 207 17.02 -9.28 4.17
CA LYS A 207 16.27 -8.49 5.15
C LYS A 207 15.60 -7.28 4.53
N LEU A 208 14.46 -6.91 5.07
CA LEU A 208 13.78 -5.64 4.81
C LEU A 208 14.00 -4.77 6.04
N LEU A 209 14.61 -3.59 5.87
CA LEU A 209 15.00 -2.71 6.96
C LEU A 209 14.31 -1.36 6.85
N VAL A 210 13.88 -0.79 7.97
CA VAL A 210 13.44 0.61 8.06
C VAL A 210 14.43 1.36 8.93
N PHE A 211 15.16 2.29 8.32
CA PHE A 211 16.27 2.98 8.97
C PHE A 211 15.79 4.14 9.84
N LYS A 212 16.25 4.18 11.10
CA LYS A 212 15.80 5.16 12.09
C LYS A 212 16.21 6.60 11.77
N ASP A 213 17.28 6.76 11.00
CA ASP A 213 17.82 8.05 10.57
C ASP A 213 17.30 8.51 9.20
N CYS A 214 16.29 7.82 8.67
CA CYS A 214 15.64 8.11 7.40
C CYS A 214 14.17 8.44 7.64
N ASN A 215 13.77 9.71 7.38
CA ASN A 215 12.40 10.15 7.57
C ASN A 215 11.90 10.91 6.34
N ILE A 216 10.63 10.71 5.98
CA ILE A 216 9.92 11.44 4.92
C ILE A 216 8.60 11.99 5.42
N ILE A 217 8.18 13.13 4.92
CA ILE A 217 6.79 13.57 5.03
C ILE A 217 5.97 12.83 3.98
N HIS A 218 4.86 12.22 4.39
CA HIS A 218 3.89 11.62 3.47
C HIS A 218 2.52 12.22 3.78
N GLU A 219 2.02 13.06 2.86
CA GLU A 219 0.80 13.84 3.12
C GLU A 219 -0.46 12.97 3.16
N GLU A 220 -0.44 11.76 2.57
CA GLU A 220 -1.60 10.91 2.29
C GLU A 220 -2.76 11.67 1.63
N TRP A 221 -3.39 11.07 0.64
CA TRP A 221 -4.54 11.64 -0.05
C TRP A 221 -4.24 12.58 -1.22
N GLY A 222 -3.04 12.53 -1.80
CA GLY A 222 -2.72 13.29 -3.02
C GLY A 222 -3.70 13.02 -4.16
N SER A 223 -4.22 11.81 -4.28
CA SER A 223 -5.24 11.41 -5.26
C SER A 223 -6.62 11.22 -4.61
N LYS A 224 -7.06 12.15 -3.76
CA LYS A 224 -8.41 12.10 -3.15
C LYS A 224 -9.47 11.85 -4.23
N PRO A 225 -10.33 10.83 -4.10
CA PRO A 225 -11.57 10.82 -4.85
C PRO A 225 -12.38 12.05 -4.41
N GLU A 226 -12.97 12.79 -5.34
CA GLU A 226 -13.79 13.99 -5.12
C GLU A 226 -15.01 13.81 -4.18
N ARG A 227 -15.08 12.72 -3.43
CA ARG A 227 -16.22 12.30 -2.59
C ARG A 227 -15.88 11.89 -1.16
N TYR A 228 -14.74 12.26 -0.62
CA TYR A 228 -14.55 12.15 0.83
C TYR A 228 -15.15 13.40 1.48
N ASP A 229 -16.45 13.34 1.72
CA ASP A 229 -17.17 14.29 2.55
C ASP A 229 -16.67 14.09 4.00
N GLU A 230 -15.90 15.03 4.52
CA GLU A 230 -15.32 15.00 5.88
C GLU A 230 -16.39 14.94 6.99
N ALA A 231 -17.66 15.19 6.64
CA ALA A 231 -18.80 15.19 7.55
C ALA A 231 -19.41 13.79 7.80
N GLN A 232 -19.03 12.74 7.07
CA GLN A 232 -19.57 11.41 7.33
C GLN A 232 -18.85 10.78 8.51
N ASN A 233 -19.54 10.72 9.64
CA ASN A 233 -19.17 9.93 10.82
C ASN A 233 -18.53 8.60 10.40
N TYR A 234 -17.22 8.46 10.61
CA TYR A 234 -16.46 7.25 10.34
C TYR A 234 -16.97 6.10 11.20
N THR A 235 -18.00 5.42 10.71
CA THR A 235 -18.38 4.12 11.26
C THR A 235 -17.31 3.10 10.84
N TYR A 236 -17.12 2.07 11.64
CA TYR A 236 -16.16 0.98 11.41
C TYR A 236 -16.17 0.44 9.96
N PHE A 237 -17.32 0.46 9.29
CA PHE A 237 -17.51 -0.03 7.92
C PHE A 237 -17.21 1.01 6.82
N ASN A 238 -17.09 2.30 7.16
CA ASN A 238 -16.72 3.33 6.20
C ASN A 238 -15.19 3.48 6.05
N ARG A 239 -14.39 2.87 6.97
CA ARG A 239 -12.93 2.89 6.93
C ARG A 239 -12.32 1.84 6.00
N PHE A 240 -13.08 0.85 5.59
CA PHE A 240 -12.57 -0.18 4.69
C PHE A 240 -12.84 0.23 3.26
N ASP A 241 -11.79 0.67 2.58
CA ASP A 241 -11.81 0.64 1.13
C ASP A 241 -11.99 -0.83 0.70
N PRO A 242 -13.09 -1.19 0.02
CA PRO A 242 -13.31 -2.55 -0.44
C PRO A 242 -12.16 -3.08 -1.29
N GLN A 243 -11.43 -2.20 -1.98
CA GLN A 243 -10.26 -2.57 -2.78
C GLN A 243 -9.12 -3.09 -1.90
N ILE A 244 -8.83 -2.43 -0.75
CA ILE A 244 -7.81 -2.90 0.20
C ILE A 244 -8.16 -4.32 0.67
N GLN A 245 -9.42 -4.53 1.03
CA GLN A 245 -9.85 -5.83 1.55
C GLN A 245 -9.82 -6.93 0.50
N LEU A 246 -10.19 -6.64 -0.75
CA LEU A 246 -10.06 -7.58 -1.86
C LEU A 246 -8.59 -7.96 -2.06
N SER A 247 -7.71 -6.97 -2.07
CA SER A 247 -6.26 -7.20 -2.21
C SER A 247 -5.70 -8.07 -1.08
N ASN A 248 -6.13 -7.85 0.17
CA ASN A 248 -5.74 -8.69 1.30
C ASN A 248 -6.22 -10.14 1.15
N ILE A 249 -7.43 -10.36 0.66
CA ILE A 249 -7.95 -11.71 0.39
C ILE A 249 -7.11 -12.43 -0.67
N VAL A 250 -6.77 -11.72 -1.76
CA VAL A 250 -5.91 -12.23 -2.84
C VAL A 250 -4.53 -12.58 -2.29
N TRP A 251 -3.92 -11.67 -1.52
CA TRP A 251 -2.61 -11.86 -0.91
C TRP A 251 -2.60 -13.08 0.02
N ILE A 252 -3.59 -13.22 0.91
CA ILE A 252 -3.72 -14.38 1.81
C ILE A 252 -3.79 -15.68 1.02
N ARG A 253 -4.57 -15.72 -0.07
CA ARG A 253 -4.66 -16.90 -0.92
C ARG A 253 -3.32 -17.25 -1.57
N LYS A 254 -2.58 -16.25 -2.04
CA LYS A 254 -1.28 -16.44 -2.69
C LYS A 254 -0.22 -16.93 -1.71
N GLN A 255 -0.15 -16.32 -0.54
CA GLN A 255 0.91 -16.55 0.45
C GLN A 255 0.62 -17.73 1.39
N TYR A 256 -0.59 -17.81 1.94
CA TYR A 256 -0.93 -18.83 2.95
C TYR A 256 -1.71 -20.02 2.39
N GLY A 257 -2.13 -19.95 1.13
CA GLY A 257 -2.76 -21.07 0.47
C GLY A 257 -4.28 -21.16 0.60
N VAL A 258 -4.84 -22.26 0.09
CA VAL A 258 -6.28 -22.42 -0.08
C VAL A 258 -7.04 -22.52 1.25
N LEU A 259 -6.49 -23.22 2.24
CA LEU A 259 -7.18 -23.42 3.52
C LEU A 259 -7.39 -22.11 4.28
N HIS A 260 -6.38 -21.24 4.28
CA HIS A 260 -6.48 -19.92 4.91
C HIS A 260 -7.50 -19.02 4.20
N PHE A 261 -7.51 -19.04 2.86
CA PHE A 261 -8.50 -18.33 2.07
C PHE A 261 -9.92 -18.81 2.36
N LEU A 262 -10.16 -20.13 2.36
CA LEU A 262 -11.49 -20.70 2.66
C LEU A 262 -11.93 -20.37 4.08
N ALA A 263 -11.02 -20.46 5.06
CA ALA A 263 -11.32 -20.09 6.44
C ALA A 263 -11.71 -18.62 6.57
N LEU A 264 -10.99 -17.72 5.85
CA LEU A 264 -11.30 -16.29 5.85
C LEU A 264 -12.65 -16.00 5.20
N MET A 265 -12.96 -16.62 4.05
CA MET A 265 -14.24 -16.44 3.37
C MET A 265 -15.40 -16.97 4.22
N LEU A 266 -15.23 -18.14 4.84
CA LEU A 266 -16.22 -18.69 5.79
C LEU A 266 -16.44 -17.75 6.97
N HIS A 267 -15.39 -17.19 7.55
CA HIS A 267 -15.47 -16.20 8.61
C HIS A 267 -16.33 -15.00 8.17
N TYR A 268 -16.08 -14.42 7.00
CA TYR A 268 -16.86 -13.29 6.49
C TYR A 268 -18.34 -13.64 6.27
N TRP A 269 -18.62 -14.81 5.70
CA TRP A 269 -20.01 -15.26 5.48
C TRP A 269 -20.77 -15.48 6.79
N LEU A 270 -20.13 -16.07 7.79
CA LEU A 270 -20.74 -16.28 9.11
C LEU A 270 -21.01 -14.96 9.85
N TRP A 271 -20.19 -13.93 9.60
CA TRP A 271 -20.40 -12.63 10.23
C TRP A 271 -21.59 -11.86 9.65
N ILE A 272 -22.06 -12.14 8.45
CA ILE A 272 -23.25 -11.48 7.90
C ILE A 272 -24.46 -11.68 8.82
N PRO A 273 -24.97 -12.91 9.04
CA PRO A 273 -26.10 -13.12 9.92
C PRO A 273 -25.82 -12.70 11.37
N THR A 274 -24.58 -12.91 11.84
CA THR A 274 -24.17 -12.53 13.20
C THR A 274 -24.32 -11.03 13.43
N PHE A 275 -23.88 -10.17 12.51
CA PHE A 275 -24.03 -8.72 12.62
C PHE A 275 -25.49 -8.27 12.61
N PHE A 276 -26.33 -8.88 11.77
CA PHE A 276 -27.77 -8.60 11.78
C PHE A 276 -28.38 -8.99 13.13
N LEU A 277 -28.13 -10.19 13.62
CA LEU A 277 -28.65 -10.68 14.89
C LEU A 277 -28.22 -9.79 16.06
N MET A 278 -26.93 -9.43 16.14
CA MET A 278 -26.43 -8.54 17.19
C MET A 278 -27.13 -7.17 17.19
N LYS A 279 -27.40 -6.59 16.01
CA LYS A 279 -28.11 -5.31 15.91
C LYS A 279 -29.58 -5.45 16.31
N ILE A 280 -30.26 -6.51 15.86
CA ILE A 280 -31.65 -6.82 16.22
C ILE A 280 -31.79 -6.97 17.75
N VAL A 281 -30.94 -7.77 18.38
CA VAL A 281 -30.92 -7.95 19.83
C VAL A 281 -30.64 -6.61 20.53
N SER A 282 -29.66 -5.84 20.07
CA SER A 282 -29.34 -4.53 20.65
C SER A 282 -30.50 -3.56 20.56
N ASN A 283 -31.25 -3.53 19.45
CA ASN A 283 -32.40 -2.68 19.26
C ASN A 283 -33.55 -3.12 20.20
N THR A 284 -33.81 -4.43 20.29
CA THR A 284 -34.84 -4.99 21.19
C THR A 284 -34.55 -4.62 22.65
N LEU A 285 -33.31 -4.79 23.11
CA LEU A 285 -32.91 -4.43 24.47
C LEU A 285 -33.03 -2.92 24.76
N LYS A 286 -32.96 -2.09 23.73
CA LYS A 286 -33.14 -0.63 23.82
C LYS A 286 -34.58 -0.19 23.58
N ILE A 287 -35.54 -1.11 23.51
CA ILE A 287 -36.96 -0.87 23.25
C ILE A 287 -37.18 -0.08 21.94
N LYS A 288 -36.32 -0.34 20.91
CA LYS A 288 -36.47 0.17 19.57
C LYS A 288 -37.07 -0.88 18.64
N ASN A 289 -37.51 -0.45 17.46
CA ASN A 289 -37.88 -1.41 16.41
C ASN A 289 -36.68 -2.31 16.10
N PRO A 290 -36.77 -3.66 16.25
CA PRO A 290 -35.67 -4.61 16.06
C PRO A 290 -34.98 -4.45 14.69
N PHE A 291 -35.73 -4.12 13.64
CA PHE A 291 -35.26 -4.02 12.26
C PHE A 291 -34.87 -2.59 11.82
N SER A 292 -34.81 -1.63 12.76
CA SER A 292 -34.34 -0.28 12.46
C SER A 292 -32.82 -0.16 12.41
N GLU A 293 -32.32 0.87 11.72
CA GLU A 293 -30.89 1.23 11.68
C GLU A 293 -29.96 0.08 11.20
N LEU A 294 -30.35 -0.66 10.16
CA LEU A 294 -29.60 -1.82 9.63
C LEU A 294 -28.63 -1.48 8.49
N ASP A 295 -28.37 -0.18 8.22
CA ASP A 295 -27.60 0.24 7.05
C ASP A 295 -26.15 -0.26 7.06
N ASN A 296 -25.52 -0.29 8.24
CA ASN A 296 -24.15 -0.81 8.37
C ASN A 296 -24.08 -2.31 8.07
N GLN A 297 -25.08 -3.08 8.52
CA GLN A 297 -25.18 -4.51 8.25
C GLN A 297 -25.38 -4.77 6.75
N LYS A 298 -26.24 -3.98 6.10
CA LYS A 298 -26.47 -4.05 4.65
C LYS A 298 -25.21 -3.67 3.86
N LYS A 299 -24.49 -2.61 4.27
CA LYS A 299 -23.19 -2.23 3.67
C LYS A 299 -22.18 -3.36 3.78
N PHE A 300 -22.04 -3.97 4.97
CA PHE A 300 -21.16 -5.11 5.18
C PHE A 300 -21.53 -6.29 4.28
N ALA A 301 -22.80 -6.69 4.26
CA ALA A 301 -23.27 -7.79 3.40
C ALA A 301 -22.98 -7.53 1.90
N ARG A 302 -23.21 -6.31 1.42
CA ARG A 302 -22.85 -5.91 0.04
C ARG A 302 -21.36 -6.03 -0.23
N MET A 303 -20.52 -5.57 0.69
CA MET A 303 -19.06 -5.67 0.58
C MET A 303 -18.63 -7.15 0.47
N ILE A 304 -19.15 -8.02 1.33
CA ILE A 304 -18.84 -9.47 1.26
C ILE A 304 -19.38 -10.10 -0.03
N SER A 305 -20.51 -9.64 -0.55
CA SER A 305 -21.04 -10.07 -1.84
C SER A 305 -20.08 -9.73 -2.99
N VAL A 306 -19.48 -8.53 -2.95
CA VAL A 306 -18.44 -8.14 -3.94
C VAL A 306 -17.24 -9.08 -3.85
N PHE A 307 -16.73 -9.39 -2.65
CA PHE A 307 -15.60 -10.33 -2.50
C PHE A 307 -15.98 -11.74 -2.97
N SER A 308 -17.20 -12.17 -2.70
CA SER A 308 -17.71 -13.48 -3.12
C SER A 308 -17.80 -13.61 -4.65
N SER A 309 -17.98 -12.50 -5.38
CA SER A 309 -17.97 -12.52 -6.85
C SER A 309 -16.59 -12.87 -7.43
N TYR A 310 -15.52 -12.63 -6.68
CA TYR A 310 -14.15 -13.02 -7.05
C TYR A 310 -13.73 -14.40 -6.50
N PHE A 311 -14.62 -15.09 -5.78
CA PHE A 311 -14.28 -16.31 -5.04
C PHE A 311 -13.57 -17.36 -5.90
N TRP A 312 -14.14 -17.71 -7.05
CA TRP A 312 -13.58 -18.74 -7.93
C TRP A 312 -12.28 -18.31 -8.60
N GLN A 313 -12.17 -17.03 -9.00
CA GLN A 313 -10.93 -16.49 -9.56
C GLN A 313 -9.78 -16.60 -8.55
N ILE A 314 -10.04 -16.18 -7.31
CA ILE A 314 -9.05 -16.22 -6.23
C ILE A 314 -8.72 -17.66 -5.83
N LEU A 315 -9.74 -18.51 -5.64
CA LEU A 315 -9.56 -19.92 -5.26
C LEU A 315 -8.65 -20.65 -6.25
N LEU A 316 -8.93 -20.50 -7.55
CA LEU A 316 -8.25 -21.19 -8.65
C LEU A 316 -6.96 -20.47 -9.10
N LYS A 317 -6.57 -19.37 -8.43
CA LYS A 317 -5.43 -18.53 -8.82
C LYS A 317 -5.47 -18.14 -10.30
N LYS A 318 -6.65 -17.81 -10.82
CA LYS A 318 -6.76 -17.31 -12.18
C LYS A 318 -6.07 -15.98 -12.28
N SER A 319 -5.21 -15.82 -13.29
CA SER A 319 -4.62 -14.53 -13.58
C SER A 319 -5.72 -13.53 -13.91
N THR A 320 -5.92 -12.56 -13.05
CA THR A 320 -7.01 -11.59 -13.10
C THR A 320 -6.51 -10.27 -12.53
N PHE A 321 -6.93 -9.17 -13.15
CA PHE A 321 -6.69 -7.86 -12.59
C PHE A 321 -7.76 -7.56 -11.55
N TYR A 322 -7.40 -7.70 -10.27
CA TYR A 322 -8.32 -7.54 -9.14
C TYR A 322 -8.65 -6.06 -8.87
N LYS A 323 -9.52 -5.51 -9.71
CA LYS A 323 -10.04 -4.15 -9.61
C LYS A 323 -11.54 -4.18 -9.39
N ILE A 324 -12.01 -3.56 -8.31
CA ILE A 324 -13.44 -3.37 -8.11
C ILE A 324 -13.91 -2.29 -9.08
N ASN A 325 -14.77 -2.67 -10.01
CA ASN A 325 -15.44 -1.73 -10.90
C ASN A 325 -16.58 -1.08 -10.10
N LYS A 326 -16.62 0.24 -10.08
CA LYS A 326 -17.67 1.04 -9.45
C LYS A 326 -18.99 0.89 -10.19
#